data_85ffe37d49706fdeb0c0e91a19196e7d
#
_entry.id   85ffe37d49706fdeb0c0e91a19196e7d
#
_cell.length_a   1.000
_cell.length_b   1.000
_cell.length_c   1.000
_cell.angle_alpha   90.00
_cell.angle_beta   90.00
_cell.angle_gamma   90.00
#
_symmetry.space_group_name_H-M   'P 1'
#
loop_
_entity.id
_entity.type
_entity.pdbx_description
1 polymer ?
#
loop_
_entity_poly.entity_id
_entity_poly.type
_entity_poly.pdbx_seq_one_letter_code
_entity_poly.pdbx_strand_id
1 'polypeptide(L)'
;GRAIAETLVARGAKVIGTATSESGAQAISDYLGANGKGLMLNVTDPASIESVLENVRAEFGEVDILVNNAGITRDNLLMRMKDDEWNDIIETNLSSVFRLSKAVMRAMMKKRHGRIITIGSVVGTMGNAGQANYAAAKAGLIGFSKSLAREVASRGITVNVVAPGFIETDMT
;
A
#
# COMPACT_ATOMS: atom_id res chain seq x y z
N GLY A 1 5.96 -7.63 -0.20
CA GLY A 1 5.70 -7.12 -1.55
C GLY A 1 5.96 -8.13 -2.64
N ARG A 2 7.17 -8.71 -2.67
CA ARG A 2 7.56 -9.64 -3.75
C ARG A 2 6.67 -10.87 -3.84
N ALA A 3 6.39 -11.52 -2.71
CA ALA A 3 5.53 -12.71 -2.68
C ALA A 3 4.11 -12.40 -3.20
N ILE A 4 3.58 -11.24 -2.85
CA ILE A 4 2.27 -10.79 -3.34
C ILE A 4 2.31 -10.59 -4.85
N ALA A 5 3.33 -9.89 -5.34
CA ALA A 5 3.51 -9.62 -6.77
C ALA A 5 3.64 -10.91 -7.58
N GLU A 6 4.48 -11.84 -7.14
CA GLU A 6 4.68 -13.12 -7.80
C GLU A 6 3.42 -14.00 -7.79
N THR A 7 2.66 -13.99 -6.70
CA THR A 7 1.39 -14.73 -6.60
C THR A 7 0.36 -14.18 -7.58
N LEU A 8 0.24 -12.86 -7.68
CA LEU A 8 -0.69 -12.22 -8.62
C LEU A 8 -0.30 -12.50 -10.08
N VAL A 9 0.99 -12.45 -10.40
CA VAL A 9 1.50 -12.83 -11.72
C VAL A 9 1.14 -14.28 -12.05
N ALA A 10 1.31 -15.20 -11.11
CA ALA A 10 0.95 -16.60 -11.29
C ALA A 10 -0.56 -16.80 -11.55
N ARG A 11 -1.38 -15.85 -11.14
CA ARG A 11 -2.84 -15.82 -11.40
C ARG A 11 -3.22 -15.05 -12.66
N GLY A 12 -2.26 -14.63 -13.46
CA GLY A 12 -2.50 -14.00 -14.75
C GLY A 12 -2.57 -12.47 -14.73
N ALA A 13 -2.25 -11.82 -13.61
CA ALA A 13 -2.22 -10.38 -13.53
C ALA A 13 -0.96 -9.78 -14.15
N LYS A 14 -1.09 -8.59 -14.73
CA LYS A 14 0.04 -7.71 -15.00
C LYS A 14 0.31 -6.90 -13.73
N VAL A 15 1.52 -6.97 -13.20
CA VAL A 15 1.84 -6.37 -11.92
C VAL A 15 2.84 -5.23 -12.08
N ILE A 16 2.49 -4.09 -11.51
CA ILE A 16 3.41 -2.96 -11.36
C ILE A 16 3.83 -2.93 -9.91
N GLY A 17 5.07 -3.27 -9.65
CA GLY A 17 5.66 -3.16 -8.33
C GLY A 17 6.40 -1.84 -8.17
N THR A 18 6.53 -1.36 -6.96
CA THR A 18 7.19 -0.09 -6.70
C THR A 18 8.28 -0.22 -5.64
N ALA A 19 9.29 0.62 -5.78
CA ALA A 19 10.38 0.74 -4.83
C ALA A 19 10.80 2.21 -4.69
N THR A 20 11.51 2.53 -3.63
CA THR A 20 11.97 3.90 -3.37
C THR A 20 13.23 4.28 -4.14
N SER A 21 13.90 3.32 -4.75
CA SER A 21 15.13 3.52 -5.51
C SER A 21 15.04 2.94 -6.92
N GLU A 22 15.87 3.44 -7.82
CA GLU A 22 15.97 2.91 -9.19
C GLU A 22 16.44 1.45 -9.18
N SER A 23 17.41 1.11 -8.34
CA SER A 23 17.91 -0.26 -8.22
C SER A 23 16.82 -1.22 -7.72
N GLY A 24 15.99 -0.78 -6.77
CA GLY A 24 14.85 -1.55 -6.29
C GLY A 24 13.80 -1.75 -7.38
N ALA A 25 13.49 -0.71 -8.14
CA ALA A 25 12.58 -0.79 -9.28
C ALA A 25 13.09 -1.74 -10.37
N GLN A 26 14.37 -1.68 -10.66
CA GLN A 26 15.00 -2.59 -11.64
C GLN A 26 14.94 -4.04 -11.17
N ALA A 27 15.20 -4.30 -9.90
CA ALA A 27 15.10 -5.65 -9.34
C ALA A 27 13.66 -6.21 -9.48
N ILE A 28 12.66 -5.37 -9.30
CA ILE A 28 11.26 -5.75 -9.50
C ILE A 28 11.00 -6.08 -10.98
N SER A 29 11.46 -5.24 -11.88
CA SER A 29 11.34 -5.51 -13.34
C SER A 29 11.99 -6.84 -13.69
N ASP A 30 13.14 -7.15 -13.11
CA ASP A 30 13.87 -8.39 -13.40
C ASP A 30 13.07 -9.63 -12.97
N TYR A 31 12.49 -9.65 -11.76
CA TYR A 31 11.74 -10.83 -11.33
C TYR A 31 10.32 -10.92 -11.90
N LEU A 32 9.70 -9.81 -12.29
CA LEU A 32 8.40 -9.84 -12.95
C LEU A 32 8.49 -10.20 -14.44
N GLY A 33 9.60 -9.88 -15.08
CA GLY A 33 9.84 -10.19 -16.50
C GLY A 33 8.78 -9.56 -17.41
N ALA A 34 8.23 -10.36 -18.30
CA ALA A 34 7.21 -9.91 -19.26
C ALA A 34 5.84 -9.61 -18.61
N ASN A 35 5.65 -10.00 -17.35
CA ASN A 35 4.34 -9.90 -16.68
C ASN A 35 4.18 -8.65 -15.82
N GLY A 36 5.11 -7.72 -15.92
CA GLY A 36 5.00 -6.48 -15.16
C GLY A 36 6.22 -5.59 -15.29
N LYS A 37 6.30 -4.66 -14.37
CA LYS A 37 7.35 -3.65 -14.35
C LYS A 37 7.55 -3.12 -12.93
N GLY A 38 8.78 -2.77 -12.61
CA GLY A 38 9.11 -2.00 -11.41
C GLY A 38 9.18 -0.52 -11.72
N LEU A 39 8.59 0.31 -10.88
CA LEU A 39 8.67 1.76 -10.97
C LEU A 39 9.13 2.35 -9.64
N MET A 40 9.82 3.48 -9.73
CA MET A 40 10.20 4.23 -8.54
C MET A 40 9.01 5.03 -8.03
N LEU A 41 8.69 4.89 -6.74
CA LEU A 41 7.58 5.59 -6.11
C LEU A 41 7.95 5.99 -4.68
N ASN A 42 7.76 7.26 -4.38
CA ASN A 42 7.71 7.76 -3.02
C ASN A 42 6.24 7.97 -2.62
N VAL A 43 5.71 7.08 -1.78
CA VAL A 43 4.29 7.11 -1.36
C VAL A 43 3.94 8.32 -0.48
N THR A 44 4.94 9.05 0.01
CA THR A 44 4.72 10.27 0.80
C THR A 44 4.69 11.53 -0.08
N ASP A 45 4.99 11.41 -1.36
CA ASP A 45 5.03 12.52 -2.31
C ASP A 45 3.85 12.42 -3.31
N PRO A 46 2.85 13.31 -3.22
CA PRO A 46 1.71 13.30 -4.14
C PRO A 46 2.10 13.40 -5.61
N ALA A 47 3.12 14.19 -5.95
CA ALA A 47 3.59 14.31 -7.32
C ALA A 47 4.20 13.01 -7.84
N SER A 48 4.90 12.27 -7.01
CA SER A 48 5.44 10.95 -7.34
C SER A 48 4.31 9.95 -7.62
N ILE A 49 3.26 9.96 -6.81
CA ILE A 49 2.07 9.11 -6.99
C ILE A 49 1.41 9.40 -8.34
N GLU A 50 1.17 10.67 -8.64
CA GLU A 50 0.55 11.09 -9.89
C GLU A 50 1.38 10.67 -11.11
N SER A 51 2.68 10.91 -11.08
CA SER A 51 3.61 10.54 -12.14
C SER A 51 3.62 9.03 -12.41
N VAL A 52 3.67 8.22 -11.35
CA VAL A 52 3.64 6.76 -11.49
C VAL A 52 2.32 6.29 -12.10
N LEU A 53 1.19 6.82 -11.65
CA LEU A 53 -0.12 6.43 -12.18
C LEU A 53 -0.30 6.85 -13.65
N GLU A 54 0.23 8.00 -14.05
CA GLU A 54 0.24 8.38 -15.47
C GLU A 54 1.05 7.40 -16.32
N ASN A 55 2.22 6.99 -15.86
CA ASN A 55 3.03 5.99 -16.55
C ASN A 55 2.31 4.64 -16.65
N VAL A 56 1.65 4.20 -15.58
CA VAL A 56 0.89 2.96 -15.57
C VAL A 56 -0.27 3.02 -16.57
N ARG A 57 -1.02 4.11 -16.58
CA ARG A 57 -2.16 4.27 -17.51
C ARG A 57 -1.70 4.26 -18.96
N ALA A 58 -0.58 4.91 -19.26
CA ALA A 58 -0.05 4.99 -20.63
C ALA A 58 0.40 3.63 -21.16
N GLU A 59 0.98 2.78 -20.32
CA GLU A 59 1.57 1.51 -20.72
C GLU A 59 0.64 0.31 -20.51
N PHE A 60 -0.14 0.30 -19.42
CA PHE A 60 -0.93 -0.86 -18.99
C PHE A 60 -2.44 -0.60 -18.88
N GLY A 61 -2.86 0.65 -18.91
CA GLY A 61 -4.25 1.04 -18.68
C GLY A 61 -4.54 1.35 -17.20
N GLU A 62 -5.82 1.45 -16.89
CA GLU A 62 -6.27 1.79 -15.53
C GLU A 62 -6.00 0.66 -14.53
N VAL A 63 -5.76 1.05 -13.28
CA VAL A 63 -5.53 0.11 -12.19
C VAL A 63 -6.83 -0.60 -11.81
N ASP A 64 -6.81 -1.93 -11.85
CA ASP A 64 -7.93 -2.76 -11.42
C ASP A 64 -7.81 -3.17 -9.95
N ILE A 65 -6.58 -3.38 -9.49
CA ILE A 65 -6.26 -3.83 -8.14
C ILE A 65 -5.15 -2.97 -7.58
N LEU A 66 -5.43 -2.30 -6.46
CA LEU A 66 -4.42 -1.57 -5.70
C LEU A 66 -4.06 -2.37 -4.46
N VAL A 67 -2.78 -2.69 -4.30
CA VAL A 67 -2.26 -3.32 -3.08
C VAL A 67 -1.40 -2.30 -2.34
N ASN A 68 -1.90 -1.84 -1.22
CA ASN A 68 -1.18 -0.94 -0.32
C ASN A 68 -0.31 -1.77 0.63
N ASN A 69 0.93 -2.01 0.22
CA ASN A 69 1.88 -2.83 0.97
C ASN A 69 3.03 -2.02 1.59
N ALA A 70 3.31 -0.83 1.09
CA ALA A 70 4.40 0.00 1.60
C ALA A 70 4.22 0.30 3.10
N GLY A 71 5.27 0.13 3.85
CA GLY A 71 5.25 0.38 5.29
C GLY A 71 6.65 0.39 5.86
N ILE A 72 6.82 1.14 6.92
CA ILE A 72 8.06 1.25 7.68
C ILE A 72 7.78 1.14 9.17
N THR A 73 8.82 0.97 9.96
CA THR A 73 8.77 1.00 11.42
C THR A 73 9.74 2.07 11.94
N ARG A 74 9.36 2.74 13.02
CA ARG A 74 10.19 3.70 13.77
C ARG A 74 9.85 3.52 15.24
N ASP A 75 10.27 2.37 15.77
CA ASP A 75 9.89 1.93 17.11
C ASP A 75 10.62 2.74 18.19
N ASN A 76 9.87 3.16 19.17
CA ASN A 76 10.40 3.79 20.37
C ASN A 76 9.32 3.82 21.45
N LEU A 77 9.73 3.80 22.72
CA LEU A 77 8.78 4.04 23.82
C LEU A 77 8.21 5.46 23.71
N LEU A 78 6.96 5.63 24.06
CA LEU A 78 6.27 6.92 23.91
C LEU A 78 7.04 8.11 24.51
N MET A 79 7.62 7.92 25.69
CA MET A 79 8.39 8.99 26.37
C MET A 79 9.60 9.46 25.58
N ARG A 80 10.12 8.65 24.67
CA ARG A 80 11.30 8.94 23.85
C ARG A 80 10.97 9.13 22.38
N MET A 81 9.72 8.85 22.00
CA MET A 81 9.29 8.98 20.60
C MET A 81 9.33 10.44 20.16
N LYS A 82 10.03 10.68 19.06
CA LYS A 82 10.15 12.02 18.46
C LYS A 82 9.01 12.26 17.49
N ASP A 83 8.71 13.54 17.25
CA ASP A 83 7.66 13.93 16.32
C ASP A 83 7.92 13.41 14.89
N ASP A 84 9.17 13.40 14.44
CA ASP A 84 9.51 12.84 13.13
C ASP A 84 9.31 11.32 13.06
N GLU A 85 9.56 10.60 14.13
CA GLU A 85 9.29 9.16 14.22
C GLU A 85 7.77 8.88 14.14
N TRP A 86 6.96 9.71 14.75
CA TRP A 86 5.51 9.66 14.63
C TRP A 86 5.05 10.02 13.21
N ASN A 87 5.48 11.16 12.71
CA ASN A 87 5.06 11.69 11.42
C ASN A 87 5.46 10.77 10.25
N ASP A 88 6.66 10.22 10.25
CA ASP A 88 7.12 9.29 9.21
C ASP A 88 6.22 8.08 9.11
N ILE A 89 5.80 7.53 10.25
CA ILE A 89 4.92 6.36 10.30
C ILE A 89 3.51 6.71 9.79
N ILE A 90 2.95 7.81 10.26
CA ILE A 90 1.61 8.24 9.81
C ILE A 90 1.61 8.53 8.30
N GLU A 91 2.60 9.27 7.80
CA GLU A 91 2.70 9.61 6.39
C GLU A 91 2.91 8.38 5.50
N THR A 92 3.81 7.49 5.86
CA THR A 92 4.13 6.32 5.04
C THR A 92 3.08 5.22 5.16
N ASN A 93 2.62 4.91 6.37
CA ASN A 93 1.78 3.74 6.62
C ASN A 93 0.27 4.03 6.56
N LEU A 94 -0.15 5.27 6.75
CA LEU A 94 -1.57 5.63 6.76
C LEU A 94 -1.93 6.63 5.66
N SER A 95 -1.32 7.81 5.65
CA SER A 95 -1.66 8.86 4.68
C SER A 95 -1.44 8.43 3.24
N SER A 96 -0.41 7.61 2.98
CA SER A 96 -0.15 7.05 1.65
C SER A 96 -1.32 6.21 1.12
N VAL A 97 -1.96 5.44 2.00
CA VAL A 97 -3.11 4.60 1.63
C VAL A 97 -4.30 5.46 1.22
N PHE A 98 -4.55 6.54 1.94
CA PHE A 98 -5.55 7.54 1.55
C PHE A 98 -5.25 8.10 0.17
N ARG A 99 -4.03 8.57 -0.07
CA ARG A 99 -3.64 9.20 -1.34
C ARG A 99 -3.74 8.25 -2.53
N LEU A 100 -3.20 7.05 -2.38
CA LEU A 100 -3.24 6.04 -3.45
C LEU A 100 -4.66 5.56 -3.73
N SER A 101 -5.44 5.29 -2.69
CA SER A 101 -6.83 4.88 -2.84
C SER A 101 -7.66 5.95 -3.54
N LYS A 102 -7.50 7.21 -3.15
CA LYS A 102 -8.17 8.35 -3.79
C LYS A 102 -7.76 8.47 -5.27
N ALA A 103 -6.49 8.28 -5.57
CA ALA A 103 -5.97 8.44 -6.93
C ALA A 103 -6.51 7.39 -7.92
N VAL A 104 -6.83 6.18 -7.47
CA VAL A 104 -7.40 5.12 -8.33
C VAL A 104 -8.92 5.08 -8.31
N MET A 105 -9.55 5.80 -7.40
CA MET A 105 -10.99 5.65 -7.11
C MET A 105 -11.88 6.06 -8.27
N ARG A 106 -11.60 7.22 -8.88
CA ARG A 106 -12.44 7.73 -9.97
C ARG A 106 -12.55 6.75 -11.14
N ALA A 107 -11.43 6.17 -11.55
CA ALA A 107 -11.38 5.19 -12.62
C ALA A 107 -12.10 3.90 -12.26
N MET A 108 -11.91 3.40 -11.03
CA MET A 108 -12.60 2.22 -10.53
C MET A 108 -14.13 2.44 -10.48
N MET A 109 -14.58 3.59 -10.02
CA MET A 109 -16.01 3.93 -9.96
C MET A 109 -16.63 4.02 -11.35
N LYS A 110 -15.94 4.63 -12.30
CA LYS A 110 -16.39 4.72 -13.69
C LYS A 110 -16.51 3.35 -14.34
N LYS A 111 -15.57 2.47 -14.06
CA LYS A 111 -15.51 1.09 -14.56
C LYS A 111 -16.47 0.15 -13.84
N ARG A 112 -16.97 0.55 -12.67
CA ARG A 112 -17.77 -0.26 -11.74
C ARG A 112 -17.06 -1.56 -11.34
N HIS A 113 -15.76 -1.50 -11.21
CA HIS A 113 -14.94 -2.63 -10.80
C HIS A 113 -13.65 -2.12 -10.18
N GLY A 114 -13.24 -2.72 -9.08
CA GLY A 114 -11.96 -2.45 -8.44
C GLY A 114 -11.79 -3.23 -7.16
N ARG A 115 -10.53 -3.41 -6.79
CA ARG A 115 -10.14 -4.09 -5.55
C ARG A 115 -9.05 -3.27 -4.88
N ILE A 116 -9.29 -2.87 -3.65
CA ILE A 116 -8.27 -2.22 -2.82
C ILE A 116 -7.96 -3.16 -1.67
N ILE A 117 -6.71 -3.60 -1.61
CA ILE A 117 -6.22 -4.53 -0.60
C ILE A 117 -5.11 -3.84 0.16
N THR A 118 -5.29 -3.67 1.46
CA THR A 118 -4.31 -3.01 2.32
C THR A 118 -3.70 -4.00 3.29
N ILE A 119 -2.39 -3.99 3.39
CA ILE A 119 -1.66 -4.85 4.32
C ILE A 119 -1.58 -4.13 5.66
N GLY A 120 -2.39 -4.58 6.58
CA GLY A 120 -2.42 -4.13 7.96
C GLY A 120 -1.46 -4.93 8.83
N SER A 121 -1.81 -5.05 10.10
CA SER A 121 -1.07 -5.83 11.08
C SER A 121 -1.96 -6.14 12.27
N VAL A 122 -1.75 -7.29 12.91
CA VAL A 122 -2.38 -7.60 14.22
C VAL A 122 -2.02 -6.55 15.27
N VAL A 123 -0.88 -5.89 15.15
CA VAL A 123 -0.49 -4.79 16.05
C VAL A 123 -1.52 -3.64 16.04
N GLY A 124 -2.20 -3.42 14.93
CA GLY A 124 -3.27 -2.42 14.83
C GLY A 124 -4.48 -2.71 15.72
N THR A 125 -4.72 -3.97 16.05
CA THR A 125 -5.83 -4.39 16.93
C THR A 125 -5.37 -4.70 18.36
N MET A 126 -4.18 -5.24 18.51
CA MET A 126 -3.64 -5.67 19.81
C MET A 126 -2.81 -4.59 20.52
N GLY A 127 -2.17 -3.73 19.76
CA GLY A 127 -1.10 -2.87 20.28
C GLY A 127 0.20 -3.66 20.51
N ASN A 128 1.28 -2.93 20.67
CA ASN A 128 2.57 -3.49 21.03
C ASN A 128 3.43 -2.39 21.68
N ALA A 129 4.11 -2.71 22.78
CA ALA A 129 4.98 -1.76 23.44
C ALA A 129 6.05 -1.25 22.46
N GLY A 130 6.32 0.07 22.48
CA GLY A 130 7.29 0.69 21.59
C GLY A 130 6.76 0.98 20.16
N GLN A 131 5.51 0.68 19.88
CA GLN A 131 4.90 0.84 18.56
C GLN A 131 3.60 1.66 18.60
N ALA A 132 3.50 2.67 19.44
CA ALA A 132 2.29 3.51 19.50
C ALA A 132 1.99 4.19 18.15
N ASN A 133 3.01 4.64 17.43
CA ASN A 133 2.90 5.20 16.08
C ASN A 133 2.46 4.16 15.05
N TYR A 134 3.12 3.03 14.99
CA TYR A 134 2.82 1.94 14.06
C TYR A 134 1.42 1.37 14.31
N ALA A 135 1.09 1.10 15.58
CA ALA A 135 -0.24 0.61 15.97
C ALA A 135 -1.34 1.61 15.60
N ALA A 136 -1.13 2.91 15.85
CA ALA A 136 -2.07 3.96 15.47
C ALA A 136 -2.32 3.99 13.96
N ALA A 137 -1.27 3.91 13.15
CA ALA A 137 -1.39 3.88 11.71
C ALA A 137 -2.14 2.63 11.22
N LYS A 138 -1.75 1.46 11.71
CA LYS A 138 -2.39 0.19 11.30
C LYS A 138 -3.84 0.08 11.77
N ALA A 139 -4.17 0.60 12.95
CA ALA A 139 -5.56 0.71 13.42
C ALA A 139 -6.36 1.70 12.56
N GLY A 140 -5.77 2.83 12.18
CA GLY A 140 -6.37 3.82 11.29
C GLY A 140 -6.75 3.24 9.92
N LEU A 141 -5.97 2.32 9.39
CA LEU A 141 -6.26 1.63 8.14
C LEU A 141 -7.58 0.84 8.21
N ILE A 142 -7.90 0.26 9.35
CA ILE A 142 -9.13 -0.51 9.55
C ILE A 142 -10.35 0.42 9.44
N GLY A 143 -10.35 1.53 10.17
CA GLY A 143 -11.43 2.52 10.12
C GLY A 143 -11.59 3.14 8.75
N PHE A 144 -10.48 3.57 8.15
CA PHE A 144 -10.46 4.11 6.79
C PHE A 144 -11.06 3.13 5.79
N SER A 145 -10.61 1.89 5.80
CA SER A 145 -11.02 0.87 4.83
C SER A 145 -12.50 0.50 4.98
N LYS A 146 -13.00 0.40 6.21
CA LYS A 146 -14.42 0.14 6.46
C LYS A 146 -15.32 1.26 5.95
N SER A 147 -14.93 2.51 6.16
CA SER A 147 -15.68 3.67 5.65
C SER A 147 -15.68 3.70 4.14
N LEU A 148 -14.52 3.52 3.53
CA LEU A 148 -14.40 3.50 2.08
C LEU A 148 -15.20 2.35 1.46
N ALA A 149 -15.16 1.16 2.05
CA ALA A 149 -15.92 0.02 1.58
C ALA A 149 -17.43 0.34 1.50
N ARG A 150 -17.97 1.04 2.49
CA ARG A 150 -19.37 1.47 2.50
C ARG A 150 -19.68 2.48 1.40
N GLU A 151 -18.76 3.40 1.12
CA GLU A 151 -18.95 4.41 0.07
C GLU A 151 -18.99 3.81 -1.35
N VAL A 152 -18.24 2.73 -1.60
CA VAL A 152 -18.00 2.22 -2.95
C VAL A 152 -18.63 0.86 -3.23
N ALA A 153 -19.26 0.24 -2.25
CA ALA A 153 -19.87 -1.09 -2.39
C ALA A 153 -20.86 -1.16 -3.55
N SER A 154 -21.70 -0.15 -3.72
CA SER A 154 -22.69 -0.09 -4.81
C SER A 154 -22.08 0.02 -6.21
N ARG A 155 -20.79 0.30 -6.29
CA ARG A 155 -20.03 0.41 -7.56
C ARG A 155 -19.23 -0.84 -7.89
N GLY A 156 -19.43 -1.94 -7.15
CA GLY A 156 -18.71 -3.18 -7.39
C GLY A 156 -17.23 -3.13 -7.00
N ILE A 157 -16.87 -2.21 -6.11
CA ILE A 157 -15.50 -2.06 -5.60
C ILE A 157 -15.44 -2.63 -4.19
N THR A 158 -14.44 -3.47 -3.93
CA THR A 158 -14.20 -4.00 -2.58
C THR A 158 -12.96 -3.39 -1.97
N VAL A 159 -12.99 -3.18 -0.66
CA VAL A 159 -11.88 -2.62 0.12
C VAL A 159 -11.67 -3.52 1.32
N ASN A 160 -10.51 -4.15 1.39
CA ASN A 160 -10.21 -5.12 2.43
C ASN A 160 -8.84 -4.88 3.05
N VAL A 161 -8.71 -5.24 4.31
CA VAL A 161 -7.45 -5.22 5.05
C VAL A 161 -7.06 -6.64 5.38
N VAL A 162 -5.82 -7.00 5.06
CA VAL A 162 -5.21 -8.24 5.50
C VAL A 162 -4.31 -7.90 6.68
N ALA A 163 -4.56 -8.51 7.83
CA ALA A 163 -3.82 -8.24 9.06
C ALA A 163 -2.95 -9.45 9.45
N PRO A 164 -1.73 -9.55 8.89
CA PRO A 164 -0.84 -10.65 9.22
C PRO A 164 -0.41 -10.61 10.70
N GLY A 165 -0.16 -11.78 11.24
CA GLY A 165 0.53 -11.91 12.52
C GLY A 165 2.04 -11.66 12.38
N PHE A 166 2.80 -12.14 13.36
CA PHE A 166 4.26 -12.04 13.31
C PHE A 166 4.81 -13.06 12.33
N ILE A 167 5.18 -12.57 11.13
CA ILE A 167 5.80 -13.38 10.08
C ILE A 167 7.27 -13.03 10.04
N GLU A 168 8.13 -14.01 9.99
CA GLU A 168 9.56 -13.79 9.86
C GLU A 168 9.88 -13.16 8.51
N THR A 169 10.40 -11.94 8.54
CA THR A 169 10.79 -11.14 7.37
C THR A 169 11.95 -10.24 7.75
N ASP A 170 12.46 -9.47 6.80
CA ASP A 170 13.51 -8.49 7.05
C ASP A 170 13.10 -7.40 8.06
N MET A 171 11.78 -7.19 8.30
CA MET A 171 11.26 -6.26 9.30
C MET A 171 11.24 -6.86 10.71
N THR A 172 11.33 -8.14 10.85
CA THR A 172 11.30 -8.89 12.11
C THR A 172 12.63 -9.57 12.36
#